data_b6845af7234a3088fc25034eee082743
#
_entry.id   b6845af7234a3088fc25034eee082743
#
_cell.length_a   1.000
_cell.length_b   1.000
_cell.length_c   1.000
_cell.angle_alpha   90.00
_cell.angle_beta   90.00
_cell.angle_gamma   90.00
#
_symmetry.space_group_name_H-M   'P 1'
#
loop_
_entity.id
_entity.type
_entity.pdbx_description
1 polymer ?
#
loop_
_entity_poly.entity_id
_entity_poly.type
_entity_poly.pdbx_seq_one_letter_code
_entity_poly.pdbx_strand_id
1 'polypeptide(L)'
;MLPIDSLVIIGLSTLSLGTINETDGRQEREFWLQNVGTEAVSIVQGYTSCGCVKLDFPLGETILPGDSVKTRLSFDPKGKGGEFYERGTIVYGQSRKRLNIAMEGVCVTSEETLMRQFPVRINDDIRISTNHFDVGVMNVGEKKTRHVAILHRDENNRRESVAVTVEADSNLPKGINKIKKYIETLYKNKKTTIEILFDILIK
;
A
#
# COMPACT_ATOMS: atom_id res chain seq x y z
N MET A 1 34.17 -13.11 21.72
CA MET A 1 33.61 -12.33 22.85
C MET A 1 32.15 -12.07 22.54
N LEU A 2 31.22 -12.55 23.38
CA LEU A 2 29.80 -12.26 23.19
C LEU A 2 29.54 -10.75 23.36
N PRO A 3 28.63 -10.14 22.59
CA PRO A 3 28.29 -8.73 22.77
C PRO A 3 27.65 -8.48 24.12
N ILE A 4 27.90 -7.31 24.70
CA ILE A 4 27.43 -6.94 26.07
C ILE A 4 25.89 -6.94 26.10
N ASP A 5 25.24 -6.26 25.14
CA ASP A 5 23.79 -6.20 24.97
C ASP A 5 23.43 -6.71 23.56
N SER A 6 22.66 -7.79 23.46
CA SER A 6 22.30 -8.36 22.16
C SER A 6 20.97 -9.11 22.22
N LEU A 7 19.94 -8.57 21.58
CA LEU A 7 18.71 -9.29 21.28
C LEU A 7 18.76 -9.87 19.85
N VAL A 8 18.30 -11.09 19.72
CA VAL A 8 18.12 -11.75 18.41
C VAL A 8 16.70 -12.27 18.29
N ILE A 9 16.23 -12.42 17.07
CA ILE A 9 14.97 -13.12 16.77
C ILE A 9 15.29 -14.61 16.72
N ILE A 10 14.52 -15.42 17.46
CA ILE A 10 14.60 -16.88 17.35
C ILE A 10 13.79 -17.29 16.10
N GLY A 11 14.49 -17.84 15.10
CA GLY A 11 13.89 -18.26 13.84
C GLY A 11 14.02 -17.21 12.73
N LEU A 12 12.95 -17.05 11.93
CA LEU A 12 12.97 -16.18 10.77
C LEU A 12 12.64 -14.73 11.15
N SER A 13 13.39 -13.79 10.59
CA SER A 13 13.12 -12.35 10.72
C SER A 13 12.06 -11.85 9.72
N THR A 14 11.57 -12.70 8.85
CA THR A 14 10.44 -12.43 7.96
C THR A 14 9.36 -13.50 8.15
N LEU A 15 8.18 -13.04 8.54
CA LEU A 15 7.02 -13.88 8.87
C LEU A 15 6.07 -13.89 7.68
N SER A 16 5.94 -15.03 7.00
CA SER A 16 5.01 -15.15 5.88
C SER A 16 3.58 -15.34 6.37
N LEU A 17 2.64 -14.59 5.77
CA LEU A 17 1.19 -14.80 5.88
C LEU A 17 0.63 -15.63 4.72
N GLY A 18 1.45 -15.87 3.66
CA GLY A 18 0.96 -16.50 2.44
C GLY A 18 -0.08 -15.61 1.73
N THR A 19 -1.14 -16.23 1.21
CA THR A 19 -2.26 -15.51 0.60
C THR A 19 -3.38 -15.34 1.64
N ILE A 20 -3.79 -14.11 1.86
CA ILE A 20 -4.89 -13.73 2.78
C ILE A 20 -5.91 -12.90 2.02
N ASN A 21 -7.13 -12.77 2.53
CA ASN A 21 -8.15 -11.88 1.98
C ASN A 21 -8.21 -10.57 2.77
N GLU A 22 -8.55 -9.49 2.10
CA GLU A 22 -8.78 -8.18 2.72
C GLU A 22 -9.84 -8.23 3.85
N THR A 23 -10.75 -9.20 3.76
CA THR A 23 -11.85 -9.40 4.71
C THR A 23 -11.53 -10.35 5.86
N ASP A 24 -10.37 -10.99 5.90
CA ASP A 24 -10.01 -11.98 6.93
C ASP A 24 -9.75 -11.34 8.32
N GLY A 25 -9.80 -10.00 8.40
CA GLY A 25 -9.48 -9.28 9.62
C GLY A 25 -7.97 -9.28 9.91
N ARG A 26 -7.62 -8.77 11.07
CA ARG A 26 -6.21 -8.62 11.50
C ARG A 26 -5.53 -9.97 11.61
N GLN A 27 -4.41 -10.12 10.93
CA GLN A 27 -3.57 -11.31 10.93
C GLN A 27 -2.41 -11.12 11.91
N GLU A 28 -2.06 -12.17 12.66
CA GLU A 28 -1.05 -12.08 13.71
C GLU A 28 -0.03 -13.21 13.58
N ARG A 29 1.23 -12.90 13.91
CA ARG A 29 2.30 -13.88 14.09
C ARG A 29 3.08 -13.56 15.35
N GLU A 30 3.34 -14.59 16.14
CA GLU A 30 4.19 -14.50 17.31
C GLU A 30 5.62 -14.89 16.95
N PHE A 31 6.56 -14.27 17.63
CA PHE A 31 7.98 -14.58 17.54
C PHE A 31 8.65 -14.35 18.87
N TRP A 32 9.83 -14.91 19.05
CA TRP A 32 10.58 -14.78 20.28
C TRP A 32 11.83 -13.96 20.07
N LEU A 33 12.13 -13.13 21.05
CA LEU A 33 13.39 -12.41 21.17
C LEU A 33 14.19 -13.05 22.29
N GLN A 34 15.45 -13.36 22.03
CA GLN A 34 16.37 -13.90 23.03
C GLN A 34 17.50 -12.92 23.30
N ASN A 35 17.83 -12.73 24.57
CA ASN A 35 19.04 -12.03 24.95
C ASN A 35 20.23 -12.99 24.90
N VAL A 36 21.05 -12.86 23.85
CA VAL A 36 22.30 -13.62 23.66
C VAL A 36 23.52 -12.83 24.14
N GLY A 37 23.32 -11.69 24.79
CA GLY A 37 24.36 -10.88 25.39
C GLY A 37 24.78 -11.40 26.77
N THR A 38 25.71 -10.68 27.41
CA THR A 38 26.23 -10.98 28.74
C THR A 38 25.59 -10.15 29.84
N GLU A 39 24.83 -9.12 29.51
CA GLU A 39 24.12 -8.25 30.44
C GLU A 39 22.62 -8.24 30.19
N ALA A 40 21.86 -7.86 31.19
CA ALA A 40 20.43 -7.67 31.09
C ALA A 40 20.10 -6.54 30.11
N VAL A 41 19.04 -6.73 29.31
CA VAL A 41 18.61 -5.79 28.29
C VAL A 41 17.10 -5.53 28.40
N SER A 42 16.67 -4.32 28.05
CA SER A 42 15.24 -3.98 27.97
C SER A 42 14.89 -3.41 26.61
N ILE A 43 13.66 -3.67 26.16
CA ILE A 43 13.11 -3.01 24.95
C ILE A 43 12.62 -1.63 25.36
N VAL A 44 13.15 -0.61 24.70
CA VAL A 44 12.87 0.80 25.07
C VAL A 44 11.88 1.48 24.12
N GLN A 45 11.71 0.94 22.90
CA GLN A 45 10.79 1.48 21.90
C GLN A 45 10.49 0.45 20.83
N GLY A 46 9.32 0.56 20.19
CA GLY A 46 8.97 -0.13 18.95
C GLY A 46 8.23 0.81 18.02
N TYR A 47 8.41 0.62 16.71
CA TYR A 47 7.66 1.34 15.69
C TYR A 47 7.49 0.46 14.44
N THR A 48 6.55 0.84 13.57
CA THR A 48 6.17 0.06 12.39
C THR A 48 6.22 0.93 11.13
N SER A 49 6.31 0.28 9.95
CA SER A 49 6.37 0.93 8.64
C SER A 49 5.08 1.64 8.25
N CYS A 50 3.93 1.21 8.77
CA CYS A 50 2.62 1.82 8.52
C CYS A 50 1.67 1.64 9.72
N GLY A 51 0.56 2.38 9.74
CA GLY A 51 -0.51 2.19 10.73
C GLY A 51 -1.29 0.88 10.55
N CYS A 52 -1.07 0.16 9.46
CA CYS A 52 -1.65 -1.16 9.20
C CYS A 52 -0.97 -2.28 10.00
N VAL A 53 0.22 -2.03 10.52
CA VAL A 53 0.99 -2.99 11.33
C VAL A 53 1.00 -2.53 12.78
N LYS A 54 0.88 -3.50 13.70
CA LYS A 54 1.06 -3.29 15.13
C LYS A 54 2.11 -4.26 15.65
N LEU A 55 2.99 -3.74 16.52
CA LEU A 55 4.04 -4.49 17.19
C LEU A 55 3.73 -4.49 18.69
N ASP A 56 3.43 -5.66 19.25
CA ASP A 56 3.19 -5.86 20.68
C ASP A 56 4.42 -6.53 21.30
N PHE A 57 4.98 -5.90 22.33
CA PHE A 57 6.21 -6.34 23.00
C PHE A 57 6.23 -5.89 24.47
N PRO A 58 6.99 -6.56 25.34
CA PRO A 58 7.09 -6.20 26.75
C PRO A 58 7.98 -4.96 26.94
N LEU A 59 7.36 -3.78 26.87
CA LEU A 59 8.06 -2.49 27.02
C LEU A 59 8.63 -2.34 28.44
N GLY A 60 9.93 -2.08 28.54
CA GLY A 60 10.62 -1.81 29.81
C GLY A 60 10.91 -3.05 30.66
N GLU A 61 10.42 -4.24 30.29
CA GLU A 61 10.78 -5.46 31.01
C GLU A 61 12.27 -5.78 30.84
N THR A 62 12.87 -6.29 31.91
CA THR A 62 14.26 -6.71 31.89
C THR A 62 14.39 -8.16 31.40
N ILE A 63 15.17 -8.36 30.38
CA ILE A 63 15.46 -9.67 29.77
C ILE A 63 16.87 -10.06 30.17
N LEU A 64 17.01 -11.06 31.04
CA LEU A 64 18.31 -11.53 31.52
C LEU A 64 19.08 -12.28 30.42
N PRO A 65 20.41 -12.39 30.55
CA PRO A 65 21.19 -13.21 29.63
C PRO A 65 20.64 -14.64 29.50
N GLY A 66 20.41 -15.10 28.29
CA GLY A 66 19.82 -16.39 27.97
C GLY A 66 18.29 -16.43 27.97
N ASP A 67 17.62 -15.49 28.60
CA ASP A 67 16.15 -15.42 28.62
C ASP A 67 15.57 -15.00 27.28
N SER A 68 14.30 -15.38 27.08
CA SER A 68 13.53 -15.05 25.89
C SER A 68 12.19 -14.44 26.25
N VAL A 69 11.74 -13.47 25.44
CA VAL A 69 10.43 -12.85 25.57
C VAL A 69 9.60 -13.01 24.31
N LYS A 70 8.31 -13.21 24.51
CA LYS A 70 7.34 -13.35 23.44
C LYS A 70 6.93 -11.98 22.90
N THR A 71 6.89 -11.88 21.59
CA THR A 71 6.55 -10.65 20.87
C THR A 71 5.58 -11.02 19.75
N ARG A 72 4.76 -10.05 19.30
CA ARG A 72 3.77 -10.27 18.25
C ARG A 72 3.84 -9.13 17.26
N LEU A 73 3.80 -9.52 15.97
CA LEU A 73 3.57 -8.60 14.85
C LEU A 73 2.20 -8.90 14.26
N SER A 74 1.38 -7.88 14.04
CA SER A 74 0.07 -8.02 13.44
C SER A 74 -0.12 -7.07 12.28
N PHE A 75 -0.89 -7.49 11.26
CA PHE A 75 -1.17 -6.78 10.04
C PHE A 75 -2.68 -6.69 9.79
N ASP A 76 -3.17 -5.50 9.51
CA ASP A 76 -4.56 -5.27 9.11
C ASP A 76 -4.62 -5.19 7.58
N PRO A 77 -5.22 -6.19 6.90
CA PRO A 77 -5.26 -6.26 5.45
C PRO A 77 -6.27 -5.31 4.81
N LYS A 78 -7.10 -4.62 5.58
CA LYS A 78 -8.18 -3.76 5.07
C LYS A 78 -7.63 -2.66 4.18
N GLY A 79 -8.05 -2.64 2.91
CA GLY A 79 -7.61 -1.68 1.91
C GLY A 79 -6.18 -1.89 1.38
N LYS A 80 -5.58 -3.07 1.62
CA LYS A 80 -4.18 -3.39 1.32
C LYS A 80 -3.98 -4.41 0.20
N GLY A 81 -4.92 -4.52 -0.72
CA GLY A 81 -4.83 -5.51 -1.80
C GLY A 81 -3.52 -5.47 -2.59
N GLY A 82 -3.01 -6.65 -2.94
CA GLY A 82 -1.75 -6.89 -3.63
C GLY A 82 -0.66 -7.48 -2.71
N GLU A 83 0.55 -7.54 -3.24
CA GLU A 83 1.73 -7.94 -2.45
C GLU A 83 2.04 -6.90 -1.38
N PHE A 84 2.44 -7.37 -0.20
CA PHE A 84 2.86 -6.51 0.89
C PHE A 84 4.13 -7.04 1.55
N TYR A 85 4.96 -6.11 2.03
CA TYR A 85 6.14 -6.34 2.85
C TYR A 85 6.21 -5.22 3.88
N GLU A 86 5.83 -5.52 5.12
CA GLU A 86 5.71 -4.55 6.18
C GLU A 86 6.66 -4.88 7.32
N ARG A 87 7.16 -3.86 8.01
CA ARG A 87 8.20 -4.01 9.02
C ARG A 87 7.80 -3.46 10.37
N GLY A 88 8.24 -4.17 11.42
CA GLY A 88 8.36 -3.67 12.77
C GLY A 88 9.83 -3.50 13.14
N THR A 89 10.15 -2.47 13.88
CA THR A 89 11.49 -2.22 14.41
C THR A 89 11.41 -2.13 15.93
N ILE A 90 12.23 -2.91 16.61
CA ILE A 90 12.41 -2.91 18.06
C ILE A 90 13.72 -2.18 18.36
N VAL A 91 13.67 -1.23 19.31
CA VAL A 91 14.84 -0.53 19.83
C VAL A 91 15.08 -1.03 21.24
N TYR A 92 16.30 -1.47 21.53
CA TYR A 92 16.64 -2.08 22.81
C TYR A 92 18.02 -1.64 23.33
N GLY A 93 18.22 -1.87 24.62
CA GLY A 93 19.47 -1.56 25.30
C GLY A 93 19.76 -0.05 25.45
N GLN A 94 20.76 0.27 26.25
CA GLN A 94 21.20 1.65 26.46
C GLN A 94 21.76 2.29 25.18
N SER A 95 22.45 1.50 24.36
CA SER A 95 22.99 1.91 23.05
C SER A 95 21.93 2.09 21.98
N ARG A 96 20.65 1.85 22.28
CA ARG A 96 19.50 1.98 21.37
C ARG A 96 19.68 1.21 20.07
N LYS A 97 20.16 -0.02 20.16
CA LYS A 97 20.29 -0.94 19.02
C LYS A 97 18.92 -1.23 18.41
N ARG A 98 18.93 -1.56 17.12
CA ARG A 98 17.70 -1.82 16.36
C ARG A 98 17.65 -3.25 15.87
N LEU A 99 16.48 -3.85 15.99
CA LEU A 99 16.18 -5.17 15.48
C LEU A 99 14.92 -5.07 14.59
N ASN A 100 15.00 -5.58 13.36
CA ASN A 100 13.91 -5.53 12.41
C ASN A 100 13.27 -6.90 12.26
N ILE A 101 11.95 -6.92 12.25
CA ILE A 101 11.10 -8.05 11.91
C ILE A 101 10.19 -7.64 10.77
N ALA A 102 9.97 -8.49 9.79
CA ALA A 102 9.08 -8.22 8.67
C ALA A 102 7.90 -9.21 8.64
N MET A 103 6.84 -8.79 7.96
CA MET A 103 5.71 -9.63 7.62
C MET A 103 5.40 -9.42 6.14
N GLU A 104 5.20 -10.51 5.40
CA GLU A 104 4.98 -10.48 3.96
C GLU A 104 3.86 -11.42 3.54
N GLY A 105 3.32 -11.17 2.35
CA GLY A 105 2.30 -12.01 1.74
C GLY A 105 1.62 -11.34 0.57
N VAL A 106 0.51 -11.95 0.15
CA VAL A 106 -0.37 -11.42 -0.89
C VAL A 106 -1.75 -11.23 -0.29
N CYS A 107 -2.29 -10.02 -0.37
CA CYS A 107 -3.66 -9.72 0.08
C CYS A 107 -4.60 -9.66 -1.12
N VAL A 108 -5.58 -10.56 -1.16
CA VAL A 108 -6.63 -10.54 -2.18
C VAL A 108 -7.60 -9.40 -1.89
N THR A 109 -7.73 -8.48 -2.82
CA THR A 109 -8.62 -7.32 -2.66
C THR A 109 -10.09 -7.77 -2.73
N SER A 110 -10.90 -7.29 -1.79
CA SER A 110 -12.33 -7.57 -1.78
C SER A 110 -13.06 -6.92 -2.97
N GLU A 111 -14.15 -7.54 -3.40
CA GLU A 111 -14.98 -6.98 -4.48
C GLU A 111 -15.53 -5.59 -4.12
N GLU A 112 -15.90 -5.37 -2.86
CA GLU A 112 -16.35 -4.06 -2.37
C GLU A 112 -15.28 -2.98 -2.56
N THR A 113 -14.03 -3.28 -2.20
CA THR A 113 -12.91 -2.37 -2.38
C THR A 113 -12.63 -2.11 -3.86
N LEU A 114 -12.70 -3.15 -4.72
CA LEU A 114 -12.54 -2.99 -6.16
C LEU A 114 -13.64 -2.09 -6.74
N MET A 115 -14.90 -2.29 -6.35
CA MET A 115 -16.01 -1.44 -6.79
C MET A 115 -15.87 0.01 -6.34
N ARG A 116 -15.34 0.25 -5.13
CA ARG A 116 -15.09 1.60 -4.62
C ARG A 116 -13.94 2.30 -5.33
N GLN A 117 -12.85 1.58 -5.62
CA GLN A 117 -11.67 2.13 -6.30
C GLN A 117 -11.90 2.34 -7.81
N PHE A 118 -12.72 1.50 -8.41
CA PHE A 118 -13.02 1.49 -9.84
C PHE A 118 -14.55 1.54 -10.09
N PRO A 119 -15.22 2.66 -9.72
CA PRO A 119 -16.67 2.74 -9.75
C PRO A 119 -17.27 2.72 -11.16
N VAL A 120 -16.51 3.17 -12.16
CA VAL A 120 -17.02 3.28 -13.53
C VAL A 120 -16.81 1.96 -14.28
N ARG A 121 -17.91 1.29 -14.64
CA ARG A 121 -17.89 0.07 -15.45
C ARG A 121 -17.88 0.44 -16.94
N ILE A 122 -16.92 -0.07 -17.66
CA ILE A 122 -16.83 0.07 -19.13
C ILE A 122 -17.49 -1.13 -19.81
N ASN A 123 -17.16 -2.32 -19.34
CA ASN A 123 -17.78 -3.59 -19.76
C ASN A 123 -17.61 -4.63 -18.65
N ASP A 124 -17.84 -5.92 -18.94
CA ASP A 124 -17.71 -6.99 -17.94
C ASP A 124 -16.29 -7.22 -17.47
N ASP A 125 -15.31 -6.95 -18.33
CA ASP A 125 -13.89 -7.21 -18.10
C ASP A 125 -13.12 -5.98 -17.63
N ILE A 126 -13.67 -4.74 -17.79
CA ILE A 126 -12.93 -3.50 -17.56
C ILE A 126 -13.72 -2.52 -16.72
N ARG A 127 -13.08 -2.01 -15.69
CA ARG A 127 -13.55 -0.88 -14.86
C ARG A 127 -12.47 0.18 -14.78
N ILE A 128 -12.85 1.44 -14.51
CA ILE A 128 -11.91 2.55 -14.34
C ILE A 128 -12.21 3.36 -13.09
N SER A 129 -11.20 4.07 -12.61
CA SER A 129 -11.32 4.92 -11.41
C SER A 129 -12.25 6.11 -11.62
N THR A 130 -12.22 6.71 -12.81
CA THR A 130 -13.10 7.81 -13.22
C THR A 130 -13.07 7.98 -14.74
N ASN A 131 -14.13 8.49 -15.30
CA ASN A 131 -14.19 8.94 -16.70
C ASN A 131 -14.41 10.45 -16.83
N HIS A 132 -14.35 11.19 -15.69
CA HIS A 132 -14.59 12.62 -15.67
C HIS A 132 -13.63 13.34 -14.74
N PHE A 133 -13.05 14.45 -15.20
CA PHE A 133 -12.19 15.33 -14.44
C PHE A 133 -12.66 16.79 -14.53
N ASP A 134 -12.92 17.39 -13.40
CA ASP A 134 -12.95 18.85 -13.27
C ASP A 134 -11.48 19.33 -13.10
N VAL A 135 -11.01 20.07 -14.08
CA VAL A 135 -9.63 20.57 -14.11
C VAL A 135 -9.53 22.00 -13.61
N GLY A 136 -10.68 22.65 -13.43
CA GLY A 136 -10.77 24.03 -13.00
C GLY A 136 -10.28 25.01 -14.06
N VAL A 137 -9.73 26.14 -13.59
CA VAL A 137 -9.27 27.22 -14.47
C VAL A 137 -8.01 26.83 -15.24
N MET A 138 -8.01 27.13 -16.54
CA MET A 138 -6.85 27.01 -17.43
C MET A 138 -6.65 28.28 -18.27
N ASN A 139 -5.41 28.65 -18.50
CA ASN A 139 -5.03 29.69 -19.45
C ASN A 139 -4.82 29.07 -20.84
N VAL A 140 -5.04 29.84 -21.89
CA VAL A 140 -4.78 29.39 -23.27
C VAL A 140 -3.33 28.88 -23.40
N GLY A 141 -3.16 27.70 -23.98
CA GLY A 141 -1.88 27.01 -24.11
C GLY A 141 -1.46 26.18 -22.90
N GLU A 142 -2.16 26.28 -21.78
CA GLU A 142 -1.89 25.47 -20.58
C GLU A 142 -2.25 24.00 -20.81
N LYS A 143 -1.41 23.09 -20.30
CA LYS A 143 -1.63 21.63 -20.33
C LYS A 143 -1.77 21.10 -18.92
N LYS A 144 -2.76 20.25 -18.70
CA LYS A 144 -2.92 19.51 -17.44
C LYS A 144 -3.06 18.02 -17.70
N THR A 145 -2.31 17.22 -16.96
CA THR A 145 -2.35 15.75 -17.04
C THR A 145 -3.10 15.19 -15.85
N ARG A 146 -3.94 14.19 -16.11
CA ARG A 146 -4.62 13.37 -15.11
C ARG A 146 -4.34 11.90 -15.38
N HIS A 147 -4.45 11.07 -14.35
CA HIS A 147 -4.24 9.64 -14.45
C HIS A 147 -5.55 8.91 -14.26
N VAL A 148 -5.86 8.02 -15.18
CA VAL A 148 -6.98 7.08 -15.08
C VAL A 148 -6.41 5.72 -14.73
N ALA A 149 -6.82 5.17 -13.60
CA ALA A 149 -6.51 3.80 -13.25
C ALA A 149 -7.54 2.86 -13.89
N ILE A 150 -7.06 1.81 -14.53
CA ILE A 150 -7.87 0.79 -15.22
C ILE A 150 -7.69 -0.53 -14.48
N LEU A 151 -8.79 -1.19 -14.16
CA LEU A 151 -8.85 -2.52 -13.61
C LEU A 151 -9.31 -3.50 -14.70
N HIS A 152 -8.48 -4.51 -14.98
CA HIS A 152 -8.84 -5.66 -15.79
C HIS A 152 -9.32 -6.78 -14.85
N ARG A 153 -10.54 -7.23 -15.05
CA ARG A 153 -11.20 -8.27 -14.25
C ARG A 153 -10.77 -9.66 -14.71
N ASP A 154 -9.50 -9.96 -14.52
CA ASP A 154 -8.93 -11.29 -14.68
C ASP A 154 -8.70 -11.93 -13.30
N GLU A 155 -8.15 -13.13 -13.27
CA GLU A 155 -7.83 -13.86 -12.03
C GLU A 155 -6.88 -13.10 -11.09
N ASN A 156 -6.06 -12.18 -11.65
CA ASN A 156 -5.10 -11.37 -10.91
C ASN A 156 -5.57 -9.95 -10.63
N ASN A 157 -6.75 -9.55 -11.13
CA ASN A 157 -7.26 -8.17 -11.05
C ASN A 157 -6.20 -7.15 -11.47
N ARG A 158 -5.60 -7.37 -12.66
CA ARG A 158 -4.50 -6.55 -13.20
C ARG A 158 -4.89 -5.09 -13.28
N ARG A 159 -3.96 -4.23 -12.85
CA ARG A 159 -4.15 -2.78 -12.82
C ARG A 159 -3.15 -2.10 -13.75
N GLU A 160 -3.59 -1.05 -14.41
CA GLU A 160 -2.73 -0.14 -15.16
C GLU A 160 -3.14 1.30 -14.91
N SER A 161 -2.25 2.24 -15.20
CA SER A 161 -2.50 3.68 -15.08
C SER A 161 -2.16 4.35 -16.38
N VAL A 162 -3.11 5.09 -16.93
CA VAL A 162 -2.96 5.80 -18.20
C VAL A 162 -3.02 7.29 -17.94
N ALA A 163 -1.98 8.01 -18.41
CA ALA A 163 -1.94 9.46 -18.37
C ALA A 163 -2.76 10.05 -19.50
N VAL A 164 -3.64 11.02 -19.19
CA VAL A 164 -4.46 11.74 -20.16
C VAL A 164 -4.20 13.23 -20.02
N THR A 165 -3.75 13.85 -21.10
CA THR A 165 -3.44 15.29 -21.08
C THR A 165 -4.52 16.06 -21.83
N VAL A 166 -5.03 17.12 -21.19
CA VAL A 166 -5.89 18.12 -21.81
C VAL A 166 -5.10 19.42 -21.98
N GLU A 167 -5.31 20.09 -23.10
CA GLU A 167 -4.72 21.39 -23.42
C GLU A 167 -5.85 22.41 -23.63
N ALA A 168 -5.69 23.59 -23.09
CA ALA A 168 -6.56 24.73 -23.34
C ALA A 168 -6.19 25.37 -24.68
N ASP A 169 -6.80 24.88 -25.76
CA ASP A 169 -6.60 25.37 -27.11
C ASP A 169 -7.08 26.84 -27.26
N SER A 170 -6.37 27.64 -28.06
CA SER A 170 -6.73 29.03 -28.37
C SER A 170 -8.08 29.21 -29.05
N ASN A 171 -8.62 28.14 -29.66
CA ASN A 171 -9.93 28.14 -30.31
C ASN A 171 -11.09 27.88 -29.33
N LEU A 172 -10.80 27.54 -28.06
CA LEU A 172 -11.84 27.33 -27.08
C LEU A 172 -12.41 28.67 -26.59
N PRO A 173 -13.74 28.83 -26.53
CA PRO A 173 -14.35 30.05 -26.03
C PRO A 173 -14.06 30.24 -24.53
N LYS A 174 -14.06 31.51 -24.09
CA LYS A 174 -14.04 31.83 -22.65
C LYS A 174 -15.25 31.21 -21.98
N GLY A 175 -15.05 30.73 -20.75
CA GLY A 175 -16.07 30.05 -19.98
C GLY A 175 -15.84 28.54 -19.85
N ILE A 176 -16.89 27.81 -19.47
CA ILE A 176 -16.82 26.38 -19.23
C ILE A 176 -16.83 25.62 -20.57
N ASN A 177 -15.82 24.78 -20.77
CA ASN A 177 -15.69 23.91 -21.93
C ASN A 177 -15.64 22.44 -21.49
N LYS A 178 -16.28 21.56 -22.29
CA LYS A 178 -16.22 20.11 -22.12
C LYS A 178 -15.37 19.51 -23.22
N ILE A 179 -14.26 18.91 -22.84
CA ILE A 179 -13.31 18.28 -23.78
C ILE A 179 -13.36 16.78 -23.60
N LYS A 180 -13.48 16.07 -24.74
CA LYS A 180 -13.40 14.62 -24.82
C LYS A 180 -12.00 14.19 -25.18
N LYS A 181 -11.46 13.24 -24.45
CA LYS A 181 -10.25 12.51 -24.78
C LYS A 181 -10.55 11.02 -24.80
N TYR A 182 -9.77 10.29 -25.53
CA TYR A 182 -9.93 8.84 -25.66
C TYR A 182 -8.65 8.16 -25.25
N ILE A 183 -8.77 7.13 -24.45
CA ILE A 183 -7.67 6.22 -24.11
C ILE A 183 -8.01 4.83 -24.64
N GLU A 184 -6.97 4.04 -24.85
CA GLU A 184 -7.11 2.69 -25.35
C GLU A 184 -6.44 1.72 -24.38
N THR A 185 -7.08 0.60 -24.15
CA THR A 185 -6.50 -0.51 -23.38
C THR A 185 -6.66 -1.80 -24.17
N LEU A 186 -5.72 -2.72 -23.98
CA LEU A 186 -5.73 -4.03 -24.60
C LEU A 186 -5.92 -5.12 -23.53
N TYR A 187 -6.97 -5.90 -23.69
CA TYR A 187 -7.26 -7.03 -22.80
C TYR A 187 -7.71 -8.25 -23.61
N LYS A 188 -7.08 -9.41 -23.37
CA LYS A 188 -7.34 -10.67 -24.10
C LYS A 188 -7.40 -10.47 -25.63
N ASN A 189 -6.43 -9.72 -26.19
CA ASN A 189 -6.35 -9.34 -27.60
C ASN A 189 -7.54 -8.50 -28.12
N LYS A 190 -8.38 -7.98 -27.23
CA LYS A 190 -9.48 -7.07 -27.57
C LYS A 190 -9.11 -5.66 -27.15
N LYS A 191 -9.09 -4.76 -28.15
CA LYS A 191 -8.89 -3.32 -27.93
C LYS A 191 -10.19 -2.69 -27.47
N THR A 192 -10.13 -1.91 -26.39
CA THR A 192 -11.25 -1.14 -25.86
C THR A 192 -10.88 0.33 -25.81
N THR A 193 -11.70 1.17 -26.46
CA THR A 193 -11.57 2.63 -26.42
C THR A 193 -12.48 3.18 -25.32
N ILE A 194 -11.95 4.04 -24.49
CA ILE A 194 -12.63 4.63 -23.33
C ILE A 194 -12.65 6.14 -23.47
N GLU A 195 -13.84 6.73 -23.39
CA GLU A 195 -14.02 8.18 -23.41
C GLU A 195 -13.77 8.77 -22.03
N ILE A 196 -12.94 9.80 -21.94
CA ILE A 196 -12.64 10.58 -20.75
C ILE A 196 -13.06 12.02 -20.98
N LEU A 197 -13.87 12.55 -20.08
CA LEU A 197 -14.41 13.91 -20.12
C LEU A 197 -13.58 14.84 -19.22
N PHE A 198 -13.33 16.04 -19.71
CA PHE A 198 -12.68 17.12 -18.96
C PHE A 198 -13.57 18.35 -18.97
N ASP A 199 -13.91 18.84 -17.79
CA ASP A 199 -14.49 20.18 -17.63
C ASP A 199 -13.36 21.16 -17.31
N ILE A 200 -13.23 22.21 -18.14
CA ILE A 200 -12.22 23.26 -18.00
C ILE A 200 -12.88 24.64 -18.05
N LEU A 201 -12.37 25.58 -17.31
CA LEU A 201 -12.78 26.98 -17.34
C LEU A 201 -11.68 27.82 -17.99
N ILE A 202 -11.94 28.36 -19.18
CA ILE A 202 -11.02 29.27 -19.89
C ILE A 202 -11.26 30.72 -19.44
N LYS A 203 -10.21 31.40 -18.99
CA LYS A 203 -10.22 32.81 -18.62
C LYS A 203 -9.97 33.75 -19.78
#